data_b90c4f5cec2653f668ac4188f2e5338e
#
_entry.id   b90c4f5cec2653f668ac4188f2e5338e
#
_cell.length_a   1.000
_cell.length_b   1.000
_cell.length_c   1.000
_cell.angle_alpha   90.00
_cell.angle_beta   90.00
_cell.angle_gamma   90.00
#
_symmetry.space_group_name_H-M   'P 1'
#
loop_
_entity.id
_entity.type
_entity.pdbx_description
1 polymer ?
#
loop_
_entity_poly.entity_id
_entity_poly.type
_entity_poly.pdbx_seq_one_letter_code
_entity_poly.pdbx_strand_id
1 'polypeptide(L)'
;MSPTETLTVAAIGDLHVTETCHGRYRAMFEEISQAADVLVLAGDLTNFGKVAEAEILAEDLRSCTIPVVAVLGNHDYEAGEADEVVRILQAAGVILLGEQATVIEGVGFAGAKGFIGGFGRGELGAFGEDAIKTFVDEARNEARLLENALRSLRTERVVAVLHYAPIPETVVGEPLEIYPFLGSSRLAHAIDRFDNVSAVVHGHAHRGAYSGHTPGGVPVFNVAQFVVEPEFGRPYALLEV
;
A
#
# COMPACT_ATOMS: atom_id res chain seq x y z
N MET A 1 -19.46 -14.96 23.03
CA MET A 1 -18.68 -14.29 21.98
C MET A 1 -17.91 -15.41 21.29
N SER A 2 -18.18 -15.68 20.01
CA SER A 2 -17.31 -16.56 19.23
C SER A 2 -15.91 -15.98 19.22
N PRO A 3 -14.84 -16.80 19.25
CA PRO A 3 -13.50 -16.28 19.01
C PRO A 3 -13.54 -15.57 17.66
N THR A 4 -13.07 -14.31 17.62
CA THR A 4 -12.89 -13.59 16.36
C THR A 4 -11.94 -14.42 15.51
N GLU A 5 -12.47 -15.01 14.42
CA GLU A 5 -11.64 -15.75 13.49
C GLU A 5 -10.52 -14.80 13.00
N THR A 6 -9.30 -15.26 13.10
CA THR A 6 -8.11 -14.52 12.63
C THR A 6 -8.12 -14.52 11.12
N LEU A 7 -8.02 -13.36 10.48
CA LEU A 7 -7.88 -13.24 9.04
C LEU A 7 -6.41 -13.22 8.66
N THR A 8 -6.00 -14.12 7.77
CA THR A 8 -4.63 -14.12 7.24
C THR A 8 -4.54 -13.25 5.98
N VAL A 9 -3.76 -12.19 6.05
CA VAL A 9 -3.53 -11.25 4.97
C VAL A 9 -2.15 -11.49 4.36
N ALA A 10 -2.10 -11.85 3.07
CA ALA A 10 -0.85 -11.80 2.30
C ALA A 10 -0.67 -10.38 1.76
N ALA A 11 0.50 -9.79 1.96
CA ALA A 11 0.79 -8.43 1.53
C ALA A 11 2.11 -8.35 0.77
N ILE A 12 2.09 -7.67 -0.39
CA ILE A 12 3.25 -7.43 -1.24
C ILE A 12 3.14 -6.05 -1.88
N GLY A 13 4.23 -5.33 -2.03
CA GLY A 13 4.36 -4.09 -2.79
C GLY A 13 5.45 -4.19 -3.85
N ASP A 14 5.45 -3.21 -4.74
CA ASP A 14 6.55 -2.98 -5.69
C ASP A 14 6.79 -4.16 -6.64
N LEU A 15 5.70 -4.66 -7.26
CA LEU A 15 5.77 -5.74 -8.26
C LEU A 15 6.53 -5.31 -9.51
N HIS A 16 6.40 -4.02 -9.89
CA HIS A 16 7.05 -3.44 -11.08
C HIS A 16 6.89 -4.31 -12.33
N VAL A 17 5.66 -4.72 -12.61
CA VAL A 17 5.36 -5.53 -13.80
C VAL A 17 5.75 -4.76 -15.05
N THR A 18 6.58 -5.38 -15.88
CA THR A 18 7.00 -4.87 -17.20
C THR A 18 6.34 -5.64 -18.33
N GLU A 19 6.42 -5.13 -19.55
CA GLU A 19 5.92 -5.80 -20.76
C GLU A 19 6.54 -7.18 -21.02
N THR A 20 7.59 -7.57 -20.27
CA THR A 20 8.27 -8.87 -20.40
C THR A 20 7.94 -9.85 -19.28
N CYS A 21 7.07 -9.48 -18.33
CA CYS A 21 6.78 -10.25 -17.12
C CYS A 21 5.64 -11.28 -17.27
N HIS A 22 5.24 -11.66 -18.48
CA HIS A 22 4.14 -12.60 -18.70
C HIS A 22 4.27 -13.89 -17.89
N GLY A 23 3.27 -14.21 -17.08
CA GLY A 23 3.20 -15.42 -16.27
C GLY A 23 4.14 -15.46 -15.07
N ARG A 24 4.89 -14.39 -14.81
CA ARG A 24 5.91 -14.34 -13.76
C ARG A 24 5.34 -14.53 -12.36
N TYR A 25 4.16 -13.98 -12.10
CA TYR A 25 3.56 -13.97 -10.77
C TYR A 25 2.48 -15.03 -10.56
N ARG A 26 2.12 -15.83 -11.56
CA ARG A 26 1.04 -16.84 -11.48
C ARG A 26 1.25 -17.83 -10.35
N ALA A 27 2.40 -18.48 -10.30
CA ALA A 27 2.71 -19.48 -9.28
C ALA A 27 2.67 -18.88 -7.86
N MET A 28 3.15 -17.64 -7.69
CA MET A 28 3.08 -16.93 -6.43
C MET A 28 1.63 -16.64 -6.02
N PHE A 29 0.77 -16.19 -6.94
CA PHE A 29 -0.64 -15.92 -6.64
C PHE A 29 -1.43 -17.20 -6.34
N GLU A 30 -1.09 -18.32 -6.98
CA GLU A 30 -1.62 -19.65 -6.64
C GLU A 30 -1.20 -20.08 -5.23
N GLU A 31 0.06 -19.89 -4.86
CA GLU A 31 0.58 -20.17 -3.51
C GLU A 31 -0.11 -19.30 -2.46
N ILE A 32 -0.20 -17.99 -2.69
CA ILE A 32 -0.86 -17.03 -1.80
C ILE A 32 -2.33 -17.44 -1.57
N SER A 33 -3.02 -17.87 -2.62
CA SER A 33 -4.43 -18.30 -2.52
C SER A 33 -4.65 -19.53 -1.62
N GLN A 34 -3.58 -20.29 -1.36
CA GLN A 34 -3.62 -21.44 -0.43
C GLN A 34 -3.18 -21.05 1.00
N ALA A 35 -2.49 -19.93 1.14
CA ALA A 35 -1.84 -19.54 2.38
C ALA A 35 -2.55 -18.37 3.10
N ALA A 36 -3.46 -17.66 2.43
CA ALA A 36 -4.10 -16.47 2.96
C ALA A 36 -5.57 -16.36 2.55
N ASP A 37 -6.30 -15.49 3.23
CA ASP A 37 -7.71 -15.20 2.98
C ASP A 37 -7.89 -13.96 2.08
N VAL A 38 -6.92 -13.04 2.10
CA VAL A 38 -6.91 -11.80 1.30
C VAL A 38 -5.51 -11.50 0.81
N LEU A 39 -5.39 -11.05 -0.45
CA LEU A 39 -4.15 -10.48 -1.00
C LEU A 39 -4.23 -8.95 -0.99
N VAL A 40 -3.21 -8.31 -0.45
CA VAL A 40 -3.00 -6.86 -0.46
C VAL A 40 -1.83 -6.50 -1.36
N LEU A 41 -2.05 -5.59 -2.33
CA LEU A 41 -1.04 -5.05 -3.22
C LEU A 41 -0.77 -3.58 -2.85
N ALA A 42 0.43 -3.29 -2.34
CA ALA A 42 0.81 -2.01 -1.74
C ALA A 42 1.48 -1.03 -2.73
N GLY A 43 0.94 -0.92 -3.94
CA GLY A 43 1.39 0.03 -4.97
C GLY A 43 2.59 -0.42 -5.80
N ASP A 44 2.95 0.40 -6.78
CA ASP A 44 3.95 0.11 -7.83
C ASP A 44 3.70 -1.26 -8.47
N LEU A 45 2.46 -1.41 -8.93
CA LEU A 45 1.96 -2.63 -9.55
C LEU A 45 2.56 -2.82 -10.93
N THR A 46 2.66 -1.73 -11.68
CA THR A 46 3.31 -1.62 -12.98
C THR A 46 4.65 -0.89 -12.86
N ASN A 47 5.53 -1.06 -13.84
CA ASN A 47 6.85 -0.43 -13.80
C ASN A 47 6.85 1.00 -14.38
N PHE A 48 6.03 1.26 -15.37
CA PHE A 48 5.92 2.56 -16.05
C PHE A 48 4.49 3.09 -16.16
N GLY A 49 3.51 2.46 -15.50
CA GLY A 49 2.11 2.87 -15.56
C GLY A 49 1.46 2.66 -16.92
N LYS A 50 1.97 1.73 -17.73
CA LYS A 50 1.47 1.45 -19.08
C LYS A 50 0.31 0.47 -19.04
N VAL A 51 -0.65 0.66 -19.96
CA VAL A 51 -1.77 -0.26 -20.18
C VAL A 51 -1.31 -1.70 -20.37
N ALA A 52 -0.29 -1.94 -21.20
CA ALA A 52 0.22 -3.29 -21.46
C ALA A 52 0.77 -3.99 -20.21
N GLU A 53 1.39 -3.24 -19.28
CA GLU A 53 1.89 -3.78 -18.02
C GLU A 53 0.72 -4.16 -17.08
N ALA A 54 -0.34 -3.34 -17.05
CA ALA A 54 -1.55 -3.63 -16.28
C ALA A 54 -2.31 -4.85 -16.84
N GLU A 55 -2.37 -5.02 -18.16
CA GLU A 55 -2.98 -6.19 -18.80
C GLU A 55 -2.24 -7.49 -18.43
N ILE A 56 -0.90 -7.46 -18.38
CA ILE A 56 -0.08 -8.60 -17.98
C ILE A 56 -0.33 -8.95 -16.52
N LEU A 57 -0.34 -7.96 -15.62
CA LEU A 57 -0.66 -8.19 -14.21
C LEU A 57 -2.07 -8.75 -14.05
N ALA A 58 -3.05 -8.17 -14.74
CA ALA A 58 -4.44 -8.62 -14.71
C ALA A 58 -4.58 -10.09 -15.20
N GLU A 59 -3.79 -10.50 -16.19
CA GLU A 59 -3.76 -11.89 -16.63
C GLU A 59 -3.17 -12.83 -15.56
N ASP A 60 -2.09 -12.44 -14.91
CA ASP A 60 -1.45 -13.25 -13.86
C ASP A 60 -2.35 -13.33 -12.61
N LEU A 61 -3.06 -12.25 -12.25
CA LEU A 61 -4.02 -12.21 -11.13
C LEU A 61 -5.22 -13.15 -11.30
N ARG A 62 -5.51 -13.66 -12.50
CA ARG A 62 -6.55 -14.68 -12.70
C ARG A 62 -6.25 -15.99 -11.96
N SER A 63 -5.01 -16.24 -11.60
CA SER A 63 -4.61 -17.39 -10.78
C SER A 63 -4.85 -17.17 -9.28
N CYS A 64 -5.10 -15.92 -8.85
CA CYS A 64 -5.49 -15.60 -7.49
C CYS A 64 -6.98 -15.88 -7.28
N THR A 65 -7.32 -16.78 -6.37
CA THR A 65 -8.72 -17.19 -6.12
C THR A 65 -9.33 -16.56 -4.87
N ILE A 66 -8.54 -15.79 -4.11
CA ILE A 66 -8.97 -15.01 -2.95
C ILE A 66 -9.19 -13.54 -3.32
N PRO A 67 -9.93 -12.76 -2.51
CA PRO A 67 -10.09 -11.32 -2.74
C PRO A 67 -8.75 -10.60 -2.83
N VAL A 68 -8.65 -9.65 -3.77
CA VAL A 68 -7.47 -8.80 -3.95
C VAL A 68 -7.85 -7.35 -3.72
N VAL A 69 -7.17 -6.68 -2.78
CA VAL A 69 -7.28 -5.24 -2.56
C VAL A 69 -5.95 -4.57 -2.92
N ALA A 70 -5.99 -3.36 -3.46
CA ALA A 70 -4.78 -2.67 -3.88
C ALA A 70 -4.88 -1.15 -3.72
N VAL A 71 -3.73 -0.51 -3.60
CA VAL A 71 -3.53 0.91 -3.90
C VAL A 71 -2.58 1.04 -5.09
N LEU A 72 -2.61 2.15 -5.79
CA LEU A 72 -1.58 2.49 -6.77
C LEU A 72 -0.33 3.03 -6.08
N GLY A 73 0.83 2.90 -6.73
CA GLY A 73 2.07 3.56 -6.36
C GLY A 73 2.45 4.66 -7.36
N ASN A 74 3.61 5.29 -7.19
CA ASN A 74 4.03 6.38 -8.06
C ASN A 74 4.38 5.91 -9.49
N HIS A 75 4.90 4.70 -9.65
CA HIS A 75 5.18 4.13 -10.97
C HIS A 75 3.92 3.91 -11.80
N ASP A 76 2.78 3.64 -11.16
CA ASP A 76 1.51 3.44 -11.85
C ASP A 76 0.97 4.74 -12.52
N TYR A 77 1.54 5.90 -12.18
CA TYR A 77 1.21 7.21 -12.77
C TYR A 77 2.19 7.68 -13.85
N GLU A 78 3.33 7.00 -14.05
CA GLU A 78 4.45 7.50 -14.86
C GLU A 78 4.05 7.76 -16.32
N ALA A 79 3.29 6.88 -16.96
CA ALA A 79 2.83 7.07 -18.33
C ALA A 79 1.65 8.05 -18.47
N GLY A 80 1.04 8.51 -17.37
CA GLY A 80 -0.18 9.32 -17.40
C GLY A 80 -1.44 8.54 -17.77
N GLU A 81 -1.41 7.21 -17.73
CA GLU A 81 -2.50 6.29 -18.09
C GLU A 81 -3.16 5.63 -16.86
N ALA A 82 -3.01 6.22 -15.66
CA ALA A 82 -3.44 5.63 -14.38
C ALA A 82 -4.93 5.25 -14.36
N ASP A 83 -5.81 6.05 -14.97
CA ASP A 83 -7.24 5.75 -15.04
C ASP A 83 -7.51 4.45 -15.82
N GLU A 84 -6.73 4.19 -16.88
CA GLU A 84 -6.85 2.98 -17.67
C GLU A 84 -6.27 1.76 -16.93
N VAL A 85 -5.14 1.94 -16.22
CA VAL A 85 -4.58 0.93 -15.30
C VAL A 85 -5.62 0.53 -14.27
N VAL A 86 -6.27 1.49 -13.61
CA VAL A 86 -7.36 1.25 -12.64
C VAL A 86 -8.48 0.44 -13.28
N ARG A 87 -8.97 0.84 -14.47
CA ARG A 87 -10.05 0.16 -15.16
C ARG A 87 -9.73 -1.30 -15.49
N ILE A 88 -8.49 -1.57 -15.93
CA ILE A 88 -8.04 -2.92 -16.27
C ILE A 88 -7.98 -3.80 -14.99
N LEU A 89 -7.39 -3.30 -13.92
CA LEU A 89 -7.27 -4.06 -12.68
C LEU A 89 -8.63 -4.31 -12.03
N GLN A 90 -9.55 -3.33 -12.04
CA GLN A 90 -10.91 -3.52 -11.57
C GLN A 90 -11.68 -4.55 -12.42
N ALA A 91 -11.50 -4.55 -13.73
CA ALA A 91 -12.09 -5.56 -14.61
C ALA A 91 -11.53 -6.98 -14.33
N ALA A 92 -10.33 -7.08 -13.78
CA ALA A 92 -9.74 -8.34 -13.31
C ALA A 92 -10.18 -8.74 -11.89
N GLY A 93 -11.04 -7.94 -11.23
CA GLY A 93 -11.59 -8.24 -9.91
C GLY A 93 -10.81 -7.62 -8.74
N VAL A 94 -9.81 -6.77 -9.01
CA VAL A 94 -9.06 -6.06 -7.95
C VAL A 94 -9.93 -4.95 -7.37
N ILE A 95 -10.00 -4.87 -6.04
CA ILE A 95 -10.66 -3.79 -5.31
C ILE A 95 -9.62 -2.68 -5.09
N LEU A 96 -9.69 -1.63 -5.89
CA LEU A 96 -8.81 -0.46 -5.74
C LEU A 96 -9.31 0.40 -4.58
N LEU A 97 -8.46 0.55 -3.56
CA LEU A 97 -8.70 1.42 -2.41
C LEU A 97 -8.34 2.87 -2.76
N GLY A 98 -8.94 3.80 -2.05
CA GLY A 98 -8.77 5.23 -2.24
C GLY A 98 -9.93 5.98 -1.60
N GLU A 99 -10.83 6.55 -2.42
CA GLU A 99 -12.06 7.15 -1.90
C GLU A 99 -13.00 6.13 -1.23
N GLN A 100 -12.91 4.87 -1.64
CA GLN A 100 -13.71 3.78 -1.12
C GLN A 100 -12.88 2.84 -0.25
N ALA A 101 -13.46 2.45 0.87
CA ALA A 101 -12.98 1.35 1.71
C ALA A 101 -13.83 0.10 1.45
N THR A 102 -13.32 -1.07 1.83
CA THR A 102 -14.06 -2.33 1.71
C THR A 102 -14.01 -3.15 3.00
N VAL A 103 -14.90 -4.12 3.13
CA VAL A 103 -14.90 -5.07 4.26
C VAL A 103 -14.87 -6.48 3.68
N ILE A 104 -13.92 -7.28 4.14
CA ILE A 104 -13.76 -8.68 3.77
C ILE A 104 -13.68 -9.48 5.06
N GLU A 105 -14.57 -10.47 5.23
CA GLU A 105 -14.65 -11.35 6.41
C GLU A 105 -14.61 -10.60 7.77
N GLY A 106 -15.28 -9.43 7.83
CA GLY A 106 -15.37 -8.63 9.05
C GLY A 106 -14.18 -7.73 9.35
N VAL A 107 -13.12 -7.77 8.54
CA VAL A 107 -11.98 -6.85 8.60
C VAL A 107 -12.16 -5.74 7.55
N GLY A 108 -11.97 -4.49 7.96
CA GLY A 108 -12.00 -3.33 7.08
C GLY A 108 -10.67 -3.13 6.36
N PHE A 109 -10.71 -2.71 5.12
CA PHE A 109 -9.54 -2.30 4.34
C PHE A 109 -9.77 -0.88 3.84
N ALA A 110 -8.91 0.04 4.23
CA ALA A 110 -8.88 1.42 3.76
C ALA A 110 -7.49 1.74 3.25
N GLY A 111 -7.37 2.56 2.21
CA GLY A 111 -6.05 2.85 1.68
C GLY A 111 -5.99 4.15 0.89
N ALA A 112 -4.77 4.59 0.65
CA ALA A 112 -4.43 5.68 -0.24
C ALA A 112 -3.03 5.40 -0.81
N LYS A 113 -2.72 5.96 -1.97
CA LYS A 113 -1.33 5.95 -2.45
C LYS A 113 -0.42 6.58 -1.39
N GLY A 114 -0.86 7.66 -0.78
CA GLY A 114 -0.04 8.52 0.02
C GLY A 114 0.76 9.48 -0.85
N PHE A 115 1.64 10.25 -0.21
CA PHE A 115 2.53 11.16 -0.91
C PHE A 115 3.78 11.46 -0.08
N ILE A 116 4.77 12.05 -0.73
CA ILE A 116 6.03 12.47 -0.14
C ILE A 116 5.86 13.74 0.72
N GLY A 117 6.82 14.06 1.58
CA GLY A 117 6.77 15.26 2.42
C GLY A 117 7.70 15.22 3.63
N GLY A 118 8.26 14.04 3.93
CA GLY A 118 9.19 13.85 5.02
C GLY A 118 8.55 13.55 6.36
N PHE A 119 9.40 13.43 7.38
CA PHE A 119 9.01 12.88 8.67
C PHE A 119 9.33 13.82 9.84
N GLY A 120 8.43 13.82 10.84
CA GLY A 120 8.60 14.53 12.09
C GLY A 120 8.85 16.03 11.89
N ARG A 121 9.90 16.56 12.54
CA ARG A 121 10.26 18.00 12.45
C ARG A 121 10.78 18.42 11.07
N GLY A 122 11.21 17.48 10.24
CA GLY A 122 11.66 17.69 8.87
C GLY A 122 10.54 17.67 7.84
N GLU A 123 9.30 17.53 8.25
CA GLU A 123 8.16 17.52 7.34
C GLU A 123 8.01 18.84 6.61
N LEU A 124 7.83 18.79 5.29
CA LEU A 124 7.72 19.96 4.43
C LEU A 124 6.46 20.77 4.74
N GLY A 125 6.65 22.06 5.05
CA GLY A 125 5.58 23.03 5.31
C GLY A 125 5.17 23.81 4.07
N ALA A 126 3.91 24.25 4.03
CA ALA A 126 3.36 25.07 2.94
C ALA A 126 3.81 26.54 3.05
N PHE A 127 5.12 26.77 2.91
CA PHE A 127 5.72 28.09 3.03
C PHE A 127 6.54 28.44 1.77
N GLY A 128 6.38 29.64 1.26
CA GLY A 128 7.12 30.16 0.11
C GLY A 128 6.31 30.10 -1.18
N GLU A 129 6.92 29.58 -2.22
CA GLU A 129 6.42 29.56 -3.59
C GLU A 129 5.14 28.72 -3.74
N ASP A 130 4.29 29.05 -4.72
CA ASP A 130 3.04 28.35 -4.96
C ASP A 130 3.24 26.87 -5.34
N ALA A 131 4.36 26.54 -6.01
CA ALA A 131 4.72 25.16 -6.31
C ALA A 131 4.91 24.32 -5.03
N ILE A 132 5.55 24.86 -3.99
CA ILE A 132 5.73 24.20 -2.69
C ILE A 132 4.37 24.03 -1.98
N LYS A 133 3.50 25.04 -2.04
CA LYS A 133 2.16 24.95 -1.45
C LYS A 133 1.33 23.85 -2.12
N THR A 134 1.33 23.81 -3.46
CA THR A 134 0.65 22.77 -4.24
C THR A 134 1.16 21.38 -3.88
N PHE A 135 2.48 21.23 -3.76
CA PHE A 135 3.12 19.97 -3.37
C PHE A 135 2.67 19.52 -1.97
N VAL A 136 2.67 20.42 -0.99
CA VAL A 136 2.23 20.12 0.38
C VAL A 136 0.73 19.84 0.43
N ASP A 137 -0.07 20.52 -0.40
CA ASP A 137 -1.51 20.28 -0.48
C ASP A 137 -1.83 18.90 -1.04
N GLU A 138 -1.00 18.36 -1.95
CA GLU A 138 -1.12 16.97 -2.40
C GLU A 138 -0.92 15.98 -1.23
N ALA A 139 0.14 16.17 -0.43
CA ALA A 139 0.38 15.35 0.76
C ALA A 139 -0.78 15.39 1.77
N ARG A 140 -1.41 16.57 1.93
CA ARG A 140 -2.58 16.75 2.79
C ARG A 140 -3.83 16.09 2.20
N ASN A 141 -3.97 16.13 0.88
CA ASN A 141 -5.11 15.52 0.18
C ASN A 141 -5.07 14.00 0.33
N GLU A 142 -3.92 13.37 0.11
CA GLU A 142 -3.74 11.93 0.30
C GLU A 142 -4.01 11.50 1.75
N ALA A 143 -3.50 12.25 2.74
CA ALA A 143 -3.79 11.96 4.15
C ALA A 143 -5.28 12.11 4.49
N ARG A 144 -5.99 13.10 3.90
CA ARG A 144 -7.44 13.27 4.08
C ARG A 144 -8.24 12.16 3.40
N LEU A 145 -7.80 11.71 2.23
CA LEU A 145 -8.41 10.59 1.50
C LEU A 145 -8.37 9.34 2.37
N LEU A 146 -7.21 9.01 2.93
CA LEU A 146 -7.05 7.92 3.90
C LEU A 146 -7.96 8.10 5.13
N GLU A 147 -7.96 9.28 5.75
CA GLU A 147 -8.80 9.58 6.92
C GLU A 147 -10.30 9.38 6.63
N ASN A 148 -10.76 9.81 5.45
CA ASN A 148 -12.16 9.66 5.04
C ASN A 148 -12.52 8.18 4.82
N ALA A 149 -11.64 7.42 4.18
CA ALA A 149 -11.81 5.98 3.98
C ALA A 149 -11.87 5.23 5.32
N LEU A 150 -10.93 5.50 6.25
CA LEU A 150 -10.93 4.94 7.61
C LEU A 150 -12.22 5.29 8.37
N ARG A 151 -12.67 6.54 8.29
CA ARG A 151 -13.89 7.04 8.96
C ARG A 151 -15.17 6.34 8.47
N SER A 152 -15.19 5.82 7.26
CA SER A 152 -16.34 5.11 6.69
C SER A 152 -16.54 3.71 7.27
N LEU A 153 -15.48 3.10 7.81
CA LEU A 153 -15.49 1.75 8.35
C LEU A 153 -16.08 1.70 9.77
N ARG A 154 -16.75 0.60 10.09
CA ARG A 154 -17.35 0.32 11.41
C ARG A 154 -16.92 -1.03 11.97
N THR A 155 -15.92 -1.67 11.34
CA THR A 155 -15.34 -2.94 11.77
C THR A 155 -14.46 -2.74 13.00
N GLU A 156 -14.31 -3.79 13.82
CA GLU A 156 -13.45 -3.78 15.01
C GLU A 156 -11.96 -3.80 14.63
N ARG A 157 -11.64 -4.31 13.43
CA ARG A 157 -10.28 -4.43 12.91
C ARG A 157 -10.21 -3.83 11.51
N VAL A 158 -9.17 -3.06 11.27
CA VAL A 158 -8.92 -2.40 9.98
C VAL A 158 -7.45 -2.56 9.60
N VAL A 159 -7.18 -2.88 8.35
CA VAL A 159 -5.86 -2.80 7.73
C VAL A 159 -5.81 -1.54 6.88
N ALA A 160 -4.86 -0.66 7.16
CA ALA A 160 -4.56 0.50 6.32
C ALA A 160 -3.51 0.12 5.27
N VAL A 161 -3.82 0.37 4.01
CA VAL A 161 -2.96 0.05 2.86
C VAL A 161 -2.44 1.32 2.22
N LEU A 162 -1.13 1.47 2.17
CA LEU A 162 -0.44 2.61 1.61
C LEU A 162 0.58 2.16 0.56
N HIS A 163 1.05 3.11 -0.26
CA HIS A 163 2.28 2.90 -1.01
C HIS A 163 3.44 3.65 -0.36
N TYR A 164 3.29 4.93 -0.06
CA TYR A 164 4.30 5.71 0.64
C TYR A 164 4.35 5.41 2.14
N ALA A 165 5.55 5.43 2.72
CA ALA A 165 5.77 5.14 4.13
C ALA A 165 5.10 6.18 5.06
N PRO A 166 4.39 5.75 6.12
CA PRO A 166 3.83 6.66 7.11
C PRO A 166 4.84 7.07 8.20
N ILE A 167 5.92 6.32 8.39
CA ILE A 167 6.86 6.48 9.49
C ILE A 167 8.33 6.38 9.03
N PRO A 168 9.27 7.04 9.71
CA PRO A 168 10.68 6.99 9.33
C PRO A 168 11.35 5.65 9.64
N GLU A 169 10.84 4.88 10.60
CA GLU A 169 11.43 3.60 11.02
C GLU A 169 11.49 2.60 9.87
N THR A 170 10.46 2.54 9.04
CA THR A 170 10.38 1.59 7.92
C THR A 170 11.12 2.05 6.67
N VAL A 171 11.72 3.24 6.67
CA VAL A 171 12.63 3.69 5.60
C VAL A 171 14.11 3.64 6.00
N VAL A 172 14.41 3.16 7.23
CA VAL A 172 15.79 2.99 7.70
C VAL A 172 16.51 1.96 6.82
N GLY A 173 17.61 2.36 6.22
CA GLY A 173 18.35 1.56 5.21
C GLY A 173 18.44 2.26 3.86
N GLU A 174 17.52 3.16 3.58
CA GLU A 174 17.58 4.05 2.43
C GLU A 174 18.59 5.19 2.66
N PRO A 175 19.13 5.84 1.60
CA PRO A 175 19.94 7.04 1.74
C PRO A 175 19.14 8.15 2.44
N LEU A 176 19.75 8.83 3.43
CA LEU A 176 19.09 9.87 4.22
C LEU A 176 18.58 11.03 3.34
N GLU A 177 19.27 11.30 2.23
CA GLU A 177 18.97 12.36 1.27
C GLU A 177 17.61 12.19 0.61
N ILE A 178 17.11 10.94 0.52
CA ILE A 178 15.81 10.65 -0.12
C ILE A 178 14.68 10.44 0.87
N TYR A 179 14.92 10.44 2.17
CA TYR A 179 13.86 10.24 3.19
C TYR A 179 12.62 11.13 2.96
N PRO A 180 12.75 12.43 2.62
CA PRO A 180 11.59 13.27 2.35
C PRO A 180 10.73 12.81 1.17
N PHE A 181 11.31 11.99 0.27
CA PHE A 181 10.64 11.44 -0.91
C PHE A 181 10.07 10.02 -0.69
N LEU A 182 10.28 9.44 0.49
CA LEU A 182 9.84 8.08 0.79
C LEU A 182 8.46 8.02 1.48
N GLY A 183 7.99 9.15 2.01
CA GLY A 183 6.71 9.20 2.67
C GLY A 183 6.45 10.48 3.46
N SER A 184 5.47 10.41 4.37
CA SER A 184 5.06 11.57 5.16
C SER A 184 4.44 11.15 6.49
N SER A 185 4.84 11.81 7.59
CA SER A 185 4.20 11.64 8.91
C SER A 185 2.71 12.00 8.93
N ARG A 186 2.19 12.71 7.92
CA ARG A 186 0.75 13.04 7.81
C ARG A 186 -0.10 11.78 7.73
N LEU A 187 0.41 10.72 7.09
CA LEU A 187 -0.27 9.44 6.96
C LEU A 187 -0.40 8.76 8.33
N ALA A 188 0.69 8.71 9.12
CA ALA A 188 0.64 8.19 10.49
C ALA A 188 -0.32 9.00 11.37
N HIS A 189 -0.28 10.33 11.28
CA HIS A 189 -1.20 11.19 12.03
C HIS A 189 -2.67 10.97 11.66
N ALA A 190 -2.98 10.62 10.41
CA ALA A 190 -4.34 10.27 9.98
C ALA A 190 -4.76 8.92 10.59
N ILE A 191 -3.87 7.93 10.57
CA ILE A 191 -4.09 6.58 11.11
C ILE A 191 -4.33 6.62 12.62
N ASP A 192 -3.49 7.32 13.37
CA ASP A 192 -3.52 7.38 14.84
C ASP A 192 -4.80 8.05 15.42
N ARG A 193 -5.71 8.51 14.57
CA ARG A 193 -7.04 8.99 14.98
C ARG A 193 -8.08 7.88 15.13
N PHE A 194 -7.72 6.65 14.78
CA PHE A 194 -8.66 5.52 14.73
C PHE A 194 -8.12 4.34 15.55
N ASP A 195 -8.81 4.03 16.64
CA ASP A 195 -8.40 2.98 17.59
C ASP A 195 -8.58 1.56 17.03
N ASN A 196 -9.31 1.40 15.91
CA ASN A 196 -9.59 0.12 15.28
C ASN A 196 -8.61 -0.26 14.15
N VAL A 197 -7.59 0.55 13.86
CA VAL A 197 -6.54 0.17 12.91
C VAL A 197 -5.58 -0.81 13.58
N SER A 198 -5.59 -2.05 13.09
CA SER A 198 -4.80 -3.17 13.63
C SER A 198 -3.42 -3.28 13.00
N ALA A 199 -3.29 -2.88 11.73
CA ALA A 199 -2.04 -2.95 10.99
C ALA A 199 -2.02 -1.93 9.85
N VAL A 200 -0.82 -1.51 9.48
CA VAL A 200 -0.54 -0.71 8.28
C VAL A 200 0.45 -1.46 7.43
N VAL A 201 0.21 -1.53 6.12
CA VAL A 201 1.17 -2.04 5.14
C VAL A 201 1.52 -0.95 4.13
N HIS A 202 2.76 -0.91 3.68
CA HIS A 202 3.21 0.00 2.62
C HIS A 202 4.35 -0.61 1.80
N GLY A 203 4.64 -0.04 0.63
CA GLY A 203 5.75 -0.37 -0.24
C GLY A 203 6.81 0.74 -0.33
N HIS A 204 7.30 1.00 -1.53
CA HIS A 204 8.11 2.14 -1.95
C HIS A 204 9.55 2.18 -1.42
N ALA A 205 9.80 1.89 -0.16
CA ALA A 205 11.13 1.95 0.44
C ALA A 205 11.85 0.59 0.28
N HIS A 206 12.48 0.38 -0.89
CA HIS A 206 13.05 -0.92 -1.30
C HIS A 206 14.23 -1.40 -0.45
N ARG A 207 14.88 -0.50 0.28
CA ARG A 207 15.98 -0.81 1.21
C ARG A 207 15.61 -0.51 2.66
N GLY A 208 14.32 -0.23 2.89
CA GLY A 208 13.81 0.10 4.21
C GLY A 208 13.84 -1.09 5.17
N ALA A 209 13.54 -0.83 6.44
CA ALA A 209 13.32 -1.86 7.44
C ALA A 209 11.91 -2.43 7.31
N TYR A 210 11.75 -3.72 7.63
CA TYR A 210 10.49 -4.44 7.50
C TYR A 210 9.36 -3.88 8.37
N SER A 211 9.66 -3.49 9.61
CA SER A 211 8.60 -3.11 10.55
C SER A 211 8.95 -1.94 11.45
N GLY A 212 7.93 -1.28 11.94
CA GLY A 212 7.97 -0.20 12.92
C GLY A 212 6.58 0.03 13.50
N HIS A 213 6.38 1.15 14.19
CA HIS A 213 5.09 1.53 14.77
C HIS A 213 4.82 3.01 14.55
N THR A 214 3.55 3.35 14.34
CA THR A 214 3.14 4.76 14.36
C THR A 214 3.38 5.36 15.76
N PRO A 215 3.40 6.69 15.91
CA PRO A 215 3.44 7.33 17.23
C PRO A 215 2.31 6.86 18.17
N GLY A 216 1.15 6.49 17.63
CA GLY A 216 0.02 5.91 18.36
C GLY A 216 0.17 4.41 18.72
N GLY A 217 1.23 3.75 18.23
CA GLY A 217 1.53 2.34 18.53
C GLY A 217 0.95 1.34 17.54
N VAL A 218 0.37 1.79 16.41
CA VAL A 218 -0.13 0.90 15.36
C VAL A 218 1.06 0.27 14.62
N PRO A 219 1.12 -1.08 14.48
CA PRO A 219 2.20 -1.74 13.75
C PRO A 219 2.17 -1.38 12.26
N VAL A 220 3.35 -1.11 11.71
CA VAL A 220 3.56 -0.74 10.29
C VAL A 220 4.54 -1.71 9.68
N PHE A 221 4.21 -2.23 8.50
CA PHE A 221 5.02 -3.19 7.75
C PHE A 221 5.35 -2.66 6.35
N ASN A 222 6.62 -2.61 6.03
CA ASN A 222 7.10 -2.37 4.68
C ASN A 222 7.09 -3.71 3.93
N VAL A 223 6.12 -3.85 3.03
CA VAL A 223 5.89 -5.08 2.27
C VAL A 223 6.42 -5.01 0.84
N ALA A 224 7.32 -4.05 0.55
CA ALA A 224 8.10 -4.06 -0.69
C ALA A 224 8.78 -5.42 -0.87
N GLN A 225 8.61 -6.08 -2.03
CA GLN A 225 9.17 -7.41 -2.28
C GLN A 225 10.68 -7.47 -2.00
N PHE A 226 11.39 -6.37 -2.25
CA PHE A 226 12.84 -6.24 -2.02
C PHE A 226 13.24 -6.23 -0.54
N VAL A 227 12.31 -5.92 0.36
CA VAL A 227 12.49 -5.97 1.82
C VAL A 227 12.05 -7.32 2.37
N VAL A 228 10.91 -7.82 1.89
CA VAL A 228 10.29 -9.04 2.42
C VAL A 228 11.02 -10.31 1.98
N GLU A 229 11.46 -10.39 0.72
CA GLU A 229 12.09 -11.58 0.19
C GLU A 229 13.42 -11.96 0.89
N PRO A 230 14.35 -11.01 1.19
CA PRO A 230 15.53 -11.32 1.99
C PRO A 230 15.22 -11.74 3.43
N GLU A 231 14.14 -11.22 4.03
CA GLU A 231 13.76 -11.49 5.43
C GLU A 231 13.09 -12.86 5.58
N PHE A 232 12.20 -13.25 4.64
CA PHE A 232 11.33 -14.42 4.79
C PHE A 232 11.54 -15.51 3.73
N GLY A 233 12.43 -15.30 2.75
CA GLY A 233 12.67 -16.24 1.65
C GLY A 233 11.51 -16.34 0.64
N ARG A 234 10.56 -15.41 0.69
CA ARG A 234 9.43 -15.27 -0.22
C ARG A 234 9.09 -13.78 -0.42
N PRO A 235 8.55 -13.35 -1.57
CA PRO A 235 8.38 -11.93 -1.88
C PRO A 235 7.16 -11.27 -1.24
N TYR A 236 6.42 -11.97 -0.39
CA TYR A 236 5.23 -11.46 0.30
C TYR A 236 5.27 -11.76 1.81
N ALA A 237 4.68 -10.90 2.61
CA ALA A 237 4.47 -11.10 4.03
C ALA A 237 3.11 -11.78 4.30
N LEU A 238 3.02 -12.56 5.38
CA LEU A 238 1.75 -13.02 5.95
C LEU A 238 1.53 -12.34 7.29
N LEU A 239 0.38 -11.72 7.45
CA LEU A 239 -0.04 -11.00 8.64
C LEU A 239 -1.32 -11.61 9.17
N GLU A 240 -1.38 -11.85 10.48
CA GLU A 240 -2.60 -12.24 11.18
C GLU A 240 -3.27 -10.98 11.74
N VAL A 241 -4.52 -10.76 11.35
CA VAL A 241 -5.31 -9.59 11.71
C VAL A 241 -6.59 -10.00 12.44
#